data_3f6e2fac6c01d6924640d4582fd3df77
#
_entry.id   3f6e2fac6c01d6924640d4582fd3df77
#
_cell.length_a   1.000
_cell.length_b   1.000
_cell.length_c   1.000
_cell.angle_alpha   90.00
_cell.angle_beta   90.00
_cell.angle_gamma   90.00
#
_symmetry.space_group_name_H-M   'P 1'
#
loop_
_entity.id
_entity.type
_entity.pdbx_description
1 polymer ?
#
loop_
_entity_poly.entity_id
_entity_poly.type
_entity_poly.pdbx_seq_one_letter_code
_entity_poly.pdbx_strand_id
1 'polypeptide(L)'
;GDVKALLSQPGTADCDVIFGPLYTHQVKPLGDFCKQHDIRLVVPFSINGSDVCYNTNIYQVYQNPDEQNNAAIKAFLERFPNHHPVFIDCNDSTSKKGAFTFALRNQLQLAKRDYSITNLNNSEQMFLKAFSRTKPNIVILNTGRSPELNVAIAKLNGLVANVPGISISLFGYTEWLMYTKYQSANFHKFNTYIPTTFYYNAVNANTINLERSYSRWFGEPMQYAQPRFAITGYDHCQFFVRGIRHFGKNFCGYRSQQVKFPLQTPLSFERTFSPSKKEGGWQNKCYMLIHYMLDGGLES
;
A
#
# COMPACT_ATOMS: atom_id res chain seq x y z
N GLY A 1 18.20 -1.78 22.64
CA GLY A 1 18.07 -1.11 23.93
C GLY A 1 17.05 -1.83 24.82
N ASP A 2 17.23 -1.74 26.11
CA ASP A 2 16.32 -2.35 27.07
C ASP A 2 15.05 -1.51 27.19
N VAL A 3 13.94 -2.03 26.68
CA VAL A 3 12.63 -1.36 26.76
C VAL A 3 12.23 -1.12 28.21
N LYS A 4 12.54 -2.04 29.12
CA LYS A 4 12.22 -1.86 30.55
C LYS A 4 12.91 -0.63 31.17
N ALA A 5 14.19 -0.40 30.82
CA ALA A 5 14.90 0.77 31.28
C ALA A 5 14.31 2.09 30.77
N LEU A 6 13.83 2.10 29.52
CA LEU A 6 13.11 3.26 28.96
C LEU A 6 11.78 3.53 29.65
N LEU A 7 11.02 2.45 29.94
CA LEU A 7 9.71 2.57 30.59
C LEU A 7 9.82 3.04 32.06
N SER A 8 10.99 2.87 32.71
CA SER A 8 11.25 3.34 34.07
C SER A 8 11.61 4.84 34.14
N GLN A 9 11.77 5.53 33.01
CA GLN A 9 12.14 6.93 33.01
C GLN A 9 10.99 7.81 33.49
N PRO A 10 11.29 8.86 34.27
CA PRO A 10 10.28 9.84 34.70
C PRO A 10 9.53 10.44 33.49
N GLY A 11 8.22 10.57 33.60
CA GLY A 11 7.37 11.16 32.55
C GLY A 11 6.94 10.20 31.45
N THR A 12 7.48 8.98 31.35
CA THR A 12 7.05 8.00 30.33
C THR A 12 5.60 7.58 30.55
N ALA A 13 5.19 7.44 31.80
CA ALA A 13 3.80 7.06 32.15
C ALA A 13 2.78 8.20 31.90
N ASP A 14 3.24 9.42 31.71
CA ASP A 14 2.39 10.62 31.50
C ASP A 14 2.19 10.95 30.01
N CYS A 15 2.72 10.12 29.10
CA CYS A 15 2.58 10.33 27.67
C CYS A 15 1.16 9.96 27.19
N ASP A 16 0.61 10.72 26.23
CA ASP A 16 -0.65 10.39 25.54
C ASP A 16 -0.46 9.33 24.44
N VAL A 17 0.73 9.30 23.84
CA VAL A 17 1.07 8.41 22.72
C VAL A 17 2.55 8.06 22.71
N ILE A 18 2.84 6.80 22.39
CA ILE A 18 4.20 6.28 22.14
C ILE A 18 4.27 5.74 20.72
N PHE A 19 5.30 6.14 19.94
CA PHE A 19 5.58 5.61 18.61
C PHE A 19 6.70 4.58 18.68
N GLY A 20 6.43 3.37 18.27
CA GLY A 20 7.34 2.23 18.32
C GLY A 20 6.62 0.97 18.78
N PRO A 21 7.35 -0.08 19.09
CA PRO A 21 8.76 -0.31 18.84
C PRO A 21 9.05 -0.67 17.38
N LEU A 22 10.35 -0.81 17.06
CA LEU A 22 10.77 -1.30 15.73
C LEU A 22 10.79 -2.83 15.65
N TYR A 23 10.92 -3.52 16.79
CA TYR A 23 11.07 -4.96 16.83
C TYR A 23 9.85 -5.65 17.44
N THR A 24 9.38 -6.71 16.79
CA THR A 24 8.16 -7.45 17.17
C THR A 24 8.18 -7.92 18.63
N HIS A 25 9.30 -8.45 19.11
CA HIS A 25 9.40 -8.98 20.49
C HIS A 25 9.24 -7.90 21.58
N GLN A 26 9.34 -6.62 21.21
CA GLN A 26 9.16 -5.49 22.13
C GLN A 26 7.70 -5.01 22.19
N VAL A 27 6.85 -5.44 21.25
CA VAL A 27 5.45 -4.94 21.17
C VAL A 27 4.66 -5.32 22.41
N LYS A 28 4.74 -6.58 22.83
CA LYS A 28 3.98 -7.05 24.00
C LYS A 28 4.34 -6.31 25.29
N PRO A 29 5.61 -6.25 25.73
CA PRO A 29 5.95 -5.56 26.98
C PRO A 29 5.64 -4.06 26.94
N LEU A 30 5.82 -3.40 25.79
CA LEU A 30 5.47 -1.99 25.62
C LEU A 30 3.94 -1.79 25.59
N GLY A 31 3.21 -2.69 24.95
CA GLY A 31 1.75 -2.68 24.90
C GLY A 31 1.11 -2.88 26.27
N ASP A 32 1.66 -3.80 27.08
CA ASP A 32 1.18 -4.03 28.44
C ASP A 32 1.36 -2.78 29.32
N PHE A 33 2.51 -2.11 29.22
CA PHE A 33 2.75 -0.83 29.88
C PHE A 33 1.78 0.25 29.41
N CYS A 34 1.59 0.40 28.09
CA CYS A 34 0.68 1.41 27.52
C CYS A 34 -0.77 1.17 27.95
N LYS A 35 -1.19 -0.09 28.04
CA LYS A 35 -2.52 -0.44 28.53
C LYS A 35 -2.71 -0.09 30.01
N GLN A 36 -1.68 -0.30 30.83
CA GLN A 36 -1.70 0.03 32.26
C GLN A 36 -1.84 1.54 32.51
N HIS A 37 -1.24 2.36 31.65
CA HIS A 37 -1.18 3.81 31.79
C HIS A 37 -2.13 4.56 30.85
N ASP A 38 -3.03 3.89 30.15
CA ASP A 38 -3.97 4.46 29.15
C ASP A 38 -3.25 5.25 28.03
N ILE A 39 -2.08 4.78 27.61
CA ILE A 39 -1.26 5.37 26.55
C ILE A 39 -1.59 4.68 25.22
N ARG A 40 -1.70 5.45 24.13
CA ARG A 40 -1.82 4.89 22.78
C ARG A 40 -0.45 4.43 22.28
N LEU A 41 -0.34 3.17 21.87
CA LEU A 41 0.88 2.60 21.29
C LEU A 41 0.76 2.48 19.78
N VAL A 42 1.47 3.31 19.05
CA VAL A 42 1.50 3.28 17.58
C VAL A 42 2.66 2.39 17.14
N VAL A 43 2.33 1.23 16.53
CA VAL A 43 3.33 0.25 16.06
C VAL A 43 3.49 0.39 14.54
N PRO A 44 4.57 1.06 14.05
CA PRO A 44 4.67 1.44 12.64
C PRO A 44 5.11 0.30 11.72
N PHE A 45 5.98 -0.62 12.15
CA PHE A 45 6.71 -1.54 11.26
C PHE A 45 6.62 -3.02 11.65
N SER A 46 5.98 -3.39 12.75
CA SER A 46 5.89 -4.80 13.14
C SER A 46 4.89 -5.56 12.25
N ILE A 47 5.37 -6.65 11.65
CA ILE A 47 4.62 -7.47 10.68
C ILE A 47 3.81 -8.56 11.38
N ASN A 48 4.30 -9.10 12.50
CA ASN A 48 3.75 -10.28 13.16
C ASN A 48 3.19 -9.90 14.53
N GLY A 49 1.97 -9.37 14.57
CA GLY A 49 1.41 -8.98 15.84
C GLY A 49 -0.03 -9.45 16.02
N SER A 50 -0.19 -10.63 16.63
CA SER A 50 -1.48 -10.97 17.26
C SER A 50 -1.79 -10.06 18.47
N ASP A 51 -0.80 -9.36 18.99
CA ASP A 51 -0.93 -8.47 20.15
C ASP A 51 -2.01 -7.40 19.96
N VAL A 52 -2.15 -6.87 18.74
CA VAL A 52 -3.23 -5.92 18.41
C VAL A 52 -4.62 -6.48 18.67
N CYS A 53 -4.83 -7.79 18.49
CA CYS A 53 -6.13 -8.41 18.74
C CYS A 53 -6.48 -8.54 20.23
N TYR A 54 -5.51 -8.37 21.13
CA TYR A 54 -5.68 -8.57 22.57
C TYR A 54 -5.42 -7.31 23.41
N ASN A 55 -4.91 -6.25 22.80
CA ASN A 55 -4.56 -5.03 23.51
C ASN A 55 -5.23 -3.80 22.86
N THR A 56 -6.19 -3.23 23.56
CA THR A 56 -7.04 -2.11 23.11
C THR A 56 -6.28 -0.83 22.83
N ASN A 57 -5.06 -0.67 23.36
CA ASN A 57 -4.24 0.53 23.25
C ASN A 57 -3.27 0.50 22.05
N ILE A 58 -3.15 -0.66 21.35
CA ILE A 58 -2.27 -0.81 20.19
C ILE A 58 -2.95 -0.28 18.92
N TYR A 59 -2.23 0.56 18.18
CA TYR A 59 -2.52 1.01 16.83
C TYR A 59 -1.51 0.41 15.88
N GLN A 60 -1.89 -0.65 15.18
CA GLN A 60 -1.04 -1.35 14.21
C GLN A 60 -1.12 -0.64 12.86
N VAL A 61 -0.03 0.02 12.46
CA VAL A 61 0.03 0.76 11.18
C VAL A 61 0.28 -0.17 10.01
N TYR A 62 1.25 -1.09 10.16
CA TYR A 62 1.60 -2.02 9.10
C TYR A 62 0.47 -3.00 8.82
N GLN A 63 0.11 -3.12 7.55
CA GLN A 63 -0.93 -4.06 7.12
C GLN A 63 -0.32 -5.40 6.71
N ASN A 64 -1.00 -6.49 7.05
CA ASN A 64 -0.65 -7.82 6.59
C ASN A 64 -0.74 -7.91 5.05
N PRO A 65 0.23 -8.54 4.35
CA PRO A 65 0.18 -8.75 2.91
C PRO A 65 -1.11 -9.41 2.40
N ASP A 66 -1.70 -10.33 3.14
CA ASP A 66 -2.96 -10.98 2.75
C ASP A 66 -4.13 -9.99 2.78
N GLU A 67 -4.17 -9.08 3.76
CA GLU A 67 -5.17 -8.02 3.82
C GLU A 67 -5.00 -7.02 2.67
N GLN A 68 -3.77 -6.66 2.33
CA GLN A 68 -3.48 -5.81 1.18
C GLN A 68 -3.92 -6.49 -0.14
N ASN A 69 -3.63 -7.77 -0.29
CA ASN A 69 -4.06 -8.56 -1.46
C ASN A 69 -5.60 -8.59 -1.55
N ASN A 70 -6.30 -8.83 -0.44
CA ASN A 70 -7.76 -8.84 -0.42
C ASN A 70 -8.35 -7.48 -0.78
N ALA A 71 -7.79 -6.39 -0.27
CA ALA A 71 -8.20 -5.04 -0.62
C ALA A 71 -7.97 -4.74 -2.11
N ALA A 72 -6.81 -5.15 -2.65
CA ALA A 72 -6.48 -5.00 -4.07
C ALA A 72 -7.43 -5.81 -4.98
N ILE A 73 -7.76 -7.04 -4.60
CA ILE A 73 -8.71 -7.89 -5.33
C ILE A 73 -10.11 -7.26 -5.33
N LYS A 74 -10.58 -6.78 -4.17
CA LYS A 74 -11.86 -6.10 -4.06
C LYS A 74 -11.92 -4.88 -4.98
N ALA A 75 -10.92 -4.00 -4.90
CA ALA A 75 -10.83 -2.82 -5.76
C ALA A 75 -10.78 -3.18 -7.25
N PHE A 76 -10.05 -4.25 -7.61
CA PHE A 76 -10.02 -4.76 -8.98
C PHE A 76 -11.40 -5.18 -9.47
N LEU A 77 -12.13 -5.97 -8.71
CA LEU A 77 -13.45 -6.46 -9.09
C LEU A 77 -14.48 -5.33 -9.25
N GLU A 78 -14.41 -4.33 -8.38
CA GLU A 78 -15.28 -3.15 -8.39
C GLU A 78 -14.95 -2.19 -9.56
N ARG A 79 -13.67 -1.97 -9.84
CA ARG A 79 -13.22 -1.00 -10.83
C ARG A 79 -13.30 -1.52 -12.26
N PHE A 80 -13.14 -2.82 -12.47
CA PHE A 80 -13.04 -3.43 -13.81
C PHE A 80 -14.14 -4.46 -14.09
N PRO A 81 -15.44 -4.17 -13.85
CA PRO A 81 -16.51 -5.16 -14.01
C PRO A 81 -16.66 -5.64 -15.45
N ASN A 82 -16.38 -4.79 -16.45
CA ASN A 82 -16.59 -5.05 -17.86
C ASN A 82 -15.30 -5.28 -18.67
N HIS A 83 -14.13 -5.30 -18.00
CA HIS A 83 -12.85 -5.54 -18.65
C HIS A 83 -12.61 -7.05 -18.84
N HIS A 84 -11.81 -7.39 -19.85
CA HIS A 84 -11.25 -8.74 -20.03
C HIS A 84 -9.90 -8.82 -19.29
N PRO A 85 -9.80 -9.59 -18.19
CA PRO A 85 -8.54 -9.77 -17.49
C PRO A 85 -7.58 -10.65 -18.27
N VAL A 86 -6.34 -10.17 -18.43
CA VAL A 86 -5.25 -10.92 -19.09
C VAL A 86 -4.10 -11.09 -18.11
N PHE A 87 -3.85 -12.32 -17.69
CA PHE A 87 -2.72 -12.63 -16.82
C PHE A 87 -1.50 -13.00 -17.68
N ILE A 88 -0.39 -12.30 -17.42
CA ILE A 88 0.88 -12.56 -18.11
C ILE A 88 1.82 -13.28 -17.15
N ASP A 89 2.17 -14.52 -17.48
CA ASP A 89 3.24 -15.23 -16.82
C ASP A 89 4.60 -14.73 -17.34
N CYS A 90 5.37 -14.16 -16.45
CA CYS A 90 6.67 -13.57 -16.72
C CYS A 90 7.83 -14.54 -16.50
N ASN A 91 7.57 -15.81 -16.22
CA ASN A 91 8.56 -16.86 -15.89
C ASN A 91 9.49 -16.49 -14.71
N ASP A 92 9.00 -15.65 -13.80
CA ASP A 92 9.73 -15.25 -12.61
C ASP A 92 9.48 -16.23 -11.45
N SER A 93 10.38 -17.19 -11.29
CA SER A 93 10.31 -18.18 -10.20
C SER A 93 10.54 -17.58 -8.80
N THR A 94 11.04 -16.34 -8.74
CA THR A 94 11.34 -15.65 -7.45
C THR A 94 10.20 -14.77 -6.99
N SER A 95 9.21 -14.55 -7.84
CA SER A 95 8.09 -13.65 -7.56
C SER A 95 7.13 -14.21 -6.51
N LYS A 96 6.76 -13.37 -5.55
CA LYS A 96 5.71 -13.66 -4.56
C LYS A 96 4.30 -13.25 -5.04
N LYS A 97 4.15 -12.75 -6.27
CA LYS A 97 2.87 -12.29 -6.82
C LYS A 97 1.95 -13.42 -7.29
N GLY A 98 2.48 -14.64 -7.34
CA GLY A 98 1.70 -15.85 -7.64
C GLY A 98 0.50 -16.05 -6.73
N ALA A 99 0.63 -15.81 -5.43
CA ALA A 99 -0.48 -15.89 -4.47
C ALA A 99 -1.60 -14.89 -4.81
N PHE A 100 -1.26 -13.63 -5.11
CA PHE A 100 -2.21 -12.60 -5.52
C PHE A 100 -2.94 -12.98 -6.82
N THR A 101 -2.18 -13.35 -7.87
CA THR A 101 -2.79 -13.68 -9.18
C THR A 101 -3.64 -14.92 -9.11
N PHE A 102 -3.26 -15.92 -8.29
CA PHE A 102 -4.07 -17.11 -8.04
C PHE A 102 -5.38 -16.75 -7.32
N ALA A 103 -5.31 -15.98 -6.24
CA ALA A 103 -6.49 -15.55 -5.50
C ALA A 103 -7.45 -14.71 -6.36
N LEU A 104 -6.92 -13.78 -7.18
CA LEU A 104 -7.73 -12.98 -8.09
C LEU A 104 -8.44 -13.86 -9.14
N ARG A 105 -7.74 -14.85 -9.74
CA ARG A 105 -8.35 -15.79 -10.70
C ARG A 105 -9.46 -16.60 -10.05
N ASN A 106 -9.27 -17.05 -8.81
CA ASN A 106 -10.32 -17.76 -8.09
C ASN A 106 -11.57 -16.88 -7.88
N GLN A 107 -11.40 -15.61 -7.54
CA GLN A 107 -12.53 -14.68 -7.40
C GLN A 107 -13.23 -14.41 -8.74
N LEU A 108 -12.48 -14.30 -9.83
CA LEU A 108 -13.06 -14.17 -11.18
C LEU A 108 -13.88 -15.41 -11.56
N GLN A 109 -13.39 -16.62 -11.26
CA GLN A 109 -14.12 -17.87 -11.49
C GLN A 109 -15.41 -17.95 -10.67
N LEU A 110 -15.36 -17.59 -9.39
CA LEU A 110 -16.55 -17.53 -8.52
C LEU A 110 -17.58 -16.52 -9.06
N ALA A 111 -17.12 -15.42 -9.61
CA ALA A 111 -17.96 -14.40 -10.25
C ALA A 111 -18.38 -14.77 -11.69
N LYS A 112 -18.02 -15.96 -12.19
CA LYS A 112 -18.27 -16.43 -13.57
C LYS A 112 -17.77 -15.45 -14.63
N ARG A 113 -16.62 -14.85 -14.39
CA ARG A 113 -15.95 -13.91 -15.29
C ARG A 113 -14.81 -14.63 -16.03
N ASP A 114 -14.84 -14.57 -17.36
CA ASP A 114 -13.78 -15.10 -18.20
C ASP A 114 -12.51 -14.27 -18.09
N TYR A 115 -11.37 -14.92 -18.16
CA TYR A 115 -10.05 -14.32 -18.24
C TYR A 115 -9.14 -15.16 -19.14
N SER A 116 -8.05 -14.56 -19.58
CA SER A 116 -7.02 -15.24 -20.36
C SER A 116 -5.69 -15.31 -19.63
N ILE A 117 -4.88 -16.30 -19.96
CA ILE A 117 -3.50 -16.44 -19.48
C ILE A 117 -2.59 -16.52 -20.71
N THR A 118 -1.50 -15.78 -20.70
CA THR A 118 -0.44 -15.83 -21.69
C THR A 118 0.93 -15.80 -21.03
N ASN A 119 2.00 -15.96 -21.80
CA ASN A 119 3.37 -16.02 -21.32
C ASN A 119 4.25 -15.05 -22.13
N LEU A 120 5.24 -14.42 -21.49
CA LEU A 120 6.17 -13.50 -22.17
C LEU A 120 6.97 -14.18 -23.28
N ASN A 121 7.21 -15.50 -23.20
CA ASN A 121 7.95 -16.27 -24.20
C ASN A 121 7.08 -16.72 -25.39
N ASN A 122 5.77 -16.50 -25.34
CA ASN A 122 4.88 -16.84 -26.45
C ASN A 122 5.21 -16.01 -27.70
N SER A 123 5.01 -16.60 -28.88
CA SER A 123 5.06 -15.88 -30.15
C SER A 123 4.04 -14.73 -30.15
N GLU A 124 4.22 -13.74 -31.01
CA GLU A 124 3.30 -12.59 -31.10
C GLU A 124 1.85 -13.03 -31.37
N GLN A 125 1.66 -14.01 -32.25
CA GLN A 125 0.33 -14.55 -32.55
C GLN A 125 -0.33 -15.21 -31.34
N MET A 126 0.44 -16.00 -30.57
CA MET A 126 -0.07 -16.65 -29.35
C MET A 126 -0.34 -15.63 -28.26
N PHE A 127 0.52 -14.61 -28.12
CA PHE A 127 0.34 -13.53 -27.18
C PHE A 127 -0.94 -12.73 -27.49
N LEU A 128 -1.15 -12.37 -28.76
CA LEU A 128 -2.33 -11.63 -29.22
C LEU A 128 -3.65 -12.37 -28.93
N LYS A 129 -3.67 -13.71 -29.03
CA LYS A 129 -4.90 -14.50 -28.79
C LYS A 129 -5.47 -14.36 -27.37
N ALA A 130 -4.64 -13.93 -26.39
CA ALA A 130 -5.09 -13.72 -25.03
C ALA A 130 -5.90 -12.43 -24.84
N PHE A 131 -5.88 -11.53 -25.80
CA PHE A 131 -6.51 -10.21 -25.69
C PHE A 131 -7.87 -10.16 -26.40
N SER A 132 -8.84 -9.54 -25.74
CA SER A 132 -10.14 -9.26 -26.34
C SER A 132 -10.02 -8.07 -27.31
N ARG A 133 -10.69 -8.20 -28.46
CA ARG A 133 -10.84 -7.09 -29.44
C ARG A 133 -12.12 -6.30 -29.25
N THR A 134 -13.04 -6.79 -28.42
CA THR A 134 -14.37 -6.20 -28.24
C THR A 134 -14.56 -5.59 -26.85
N LYS A 135 -13.74 -6.02 -25.86
CA LYS A 135 -13.75 -5.48 -24.49
C LYS A 135 -12.42 -4.80 -24.18
N PRO A 136 -12.40 -3.78 -23.35
CA PRO A 136 -11.13 -3.25 -22.82
C PRO A 136 -10.43 -4.35 -22.03
N ASN A 137 -9.11 -4.44 -22.17
CA ASN A 137 -8.30 -5.43 -21.48
C ASN A 137 -7.69 -4.81 -20.23
N ILE A 138 -7.62 -5.59 -19.15
CA ILE A 138 -6.86 -5.24 -17.95
C ILE A 138 -5.79 -6.31 -17.71
N VAL A 139 -4.53 -5.88 -17.77
CA VAL A 139 -3.37 -6.77 -17.74
C VAL A 139 -2.79 -6.85 -16.34
N ILE A 140 -2.51 -8.07 -15.88
CA ILE A 140 -1.92 -8.38 -14.58
C ILE A 140 -0.69 -9.26 -14.81
N LEU A 141 0.48 -8.81 -14.33
CA LEU A 141 1.70 -9.61 -14.35
C LEU A 141 1.79 -10.48 -13.08
N ASN A 142 2.46 -11.63 -13.14
CA ASN A 142 2.74 -12.42 -11.94
C ASN A 142 4.05 -11.98 -11.25
N THR A 143 4.55 -10.79 -11.54
CA THR A 143 5.78 -10.23 -10.98
C THR A 143 5.66 -8.72 -10.76
N GLY A 144 6.36 -8.21 -9.72
CA GLY A 144 6.55 -6.78 -9.49
C GLY A 144 7.92 -6.27 -9.98
N ARG A 145 8.76 -7.12 -10.59
CA ARG A 145 10.14 -6.80 -10.94
C ARG A 145 10.26 -5.96 -12.22
N SER A 146 11.27 -5.08 -12.25
CA SER A 146 11.52 -4.18 -13.36
C SER A 146 11.94 -4.87 -14.67
N PRO A 147 12.83 -5.89 -14.67
CA PRO A 147 13.22 -6.54 -15.93
C PRO A 147 12.03 -7.13 -16.68
N GLU A 148 11.19 -7.88 -15.99
CA GLU A 148 10.00 -8.53 -16.57
C GLU A 148 8.93 -7.50 -16.96
N LEU A 149 8.75 -6.45 -16.15
CA LEU A 149 7.86 -5.33 -16.47
C LEU A 149 8.29 -4.65 -17.79
N ASN A 150 9.59 -4.41 -17.99
CA ASN A 150 10.10 -3.78 -19.20
C ASN A 150 9.81 -4.64 -20.44
N VAL A 151 10.01 -5.96 -20.36
CA VAL A 151 9.70 -6.90 -21.44
C VAL A 151 8.20 -6.92 -21.73
N ALA A 152 7.37 -6.96 -20.69
CA ALA A 152 5.91 -6.93 -20.85
C ALA A 152 5.45 -5.64 -21.54
N ILE A 153 5.94 -4.48 -21.09
CA ILE A 153 5.62 -3.17 -21.68
C ILE A 153 6.06 -3.12 -23.14
N ALA A 154 7.26 -3.64 -23.48
CA ALA A 154 7.71 -3.69 -24.87
C ALA A 154 6.78 -4.52 -25.76
N LYS A 155 6.36 -5.71 -25.30
CA LYS A 155 5.37 -6.55 -26.01
C LYS A 155 4.01 -5.87 -26.15
N LEU A 156 3.51 -5.22 -25.09
CA LEU A 156 2.25 -4.50 -25.14
C LEU A 156 2.31 -3.30 -26.08
N ASN A 157 3.45 -2.59 -26.14
CA ASN A 157 3.66 -1.53 -27.11
C ASN A 157 3.62 -2.04 -28.56
N GLY A 158 4.25 -3.18 -28.84
CA GLY A 158 4.18 -3.85 -30.15
C GLY A 158 2.73 -4.27 -30.47
N LEU A 159 2.01 -4.82 -29.51
CA LEU A 159 0.61 -5.22 -29.69
C LEU A 159 -0.29 -4.04 -30.07
N VAL A 160 -0.19 -2.91 -29.33
CA VAL A 160 -0.98 -1.70 -29.62
C VAL A 160 -0.63 -1.11 -30.98
N ALA A 161 0.63 -1.17 -31.40
CA ALA A 161 1.07 -0.70 -32.71
C ALA A 161 0.50 -1.56 -33.86
N ASN A 162 0.41 -2.89 -33.66
CA ASN A 162 0.00 -3.82 -34.69
C ASN A 162 -1.53 -4.10 -34.71
N VAL A 163 -2.27 -3.71 -33.67
CA VAL A 163 -3.72 -3.97 -33.54
C VAL A 163 -4.45 -2.67 -33.22
N PRO A 164 -4.85 -1.89 -34.26
CA PRO A 164 -5.58 -0.66 -34.05
C PRO A 164 -6.86 -0.85 -33.23
N GLY A 165 -7.10 0.07 -32.30
CA GLY A 165 -8.31 0.07 -31.48
C GLY A 165 -8.31 -0.88 -30.27
N ILE A 166 -7.25 -1.65 -30.06
CA ILE A 166 -7.14 -2.45 -28.83
C ILE A 166 -6.93 -1.56 -27.61
N SER A 167 -7.77 -1.73 -26.61
CA SER A 167 -7.67 -0.98 -25.35
C SER A 167 -7.00 -1.86 -24.30
N ILE A 168 -5.93 -1.32 -23.67
CA ILE A 168 -5.15 -2.01 -22.65
C ILE A 168 -4.93 -1.09 -21.47
N SER A 169 -5.27 -1.58 -20.28
CA SER A 169 -4.90 -0.99 -18.99
C SER A 169 -4.01 -1.97 -18.22
N LEU A 170 -3.19 -1.45 -17.31
CA LEU A 170 -2.36 -2.27 -16.41
C LEU A 170 -2.89 -2.20 -14.98
N PHE A 171 -2.87 -3.34 -14.29
CA PHE A 171 -3.04 -3.40 -12.85
C PHE A 171 -1.73 -3.87 -12.23
N GLY A 172 -1.03 -2.93 -11.59
CA GLY A 172 0.34 -3.10 -11.14
C GLY A 172 0.47 -3.43 -9.65
N TYR A 173 1.63 -3.15 -9.12
CA TYR A 173 2.03 -3.43 -7.75
C TYR A 173 2.73 -2.21 -7.15
N THR A 174 2.74 -2.10 -5.82
CA THR A 174 3.40 -1.01 -5.08
C THR A 174 4.87 -0.82 -5.51
N GLU A 175 5.57 -1.91 -5.83
CA GLU A 175 6.97 -1.88 -6.29
C GLU A 175 7.15 -1.04 -7.56
N TRP A 176 6.11 -0.94 -8.41
CA TRP A 176 6.18 -0.17 -9.64
C TRP A 176 6.33 1.34 -9.40
N LEU A 177 5.95 1.82 -8.23
CA LEU A 177 6.17 3.22 -7.83
C LEU A 177 7.66 3.60 -7.83
N MET A 178 8.56 2.64 -7.58
CA MET A 178 10.00 2.85 -7.66
C MET A 178 10.49 3.06 -9.11
N TYR A 179 9.72 2.60 -10.09
CA TYR A 179 10.09 2.67 -11.51
C TYR A 179 9.47 3.87 -12.22
N THR A 180 8.68 4.69 -11.53
CA THR A 180 7.96 5.84 -12.10
C THR A 180 8.89 6.77 -12.87
N LYS A 181 10.12 7.01 -12.39
CA LYS A 181 11.11 7.85 -13.08
C LYS A 181 11.35 7.43 -14.53
N TYR A 182 11.28 6.13 -14.83
CA TYR A 182 11.59 5.55 -16.14
C TYR A 182 10.35 5.08 -16.89
N GLN A 183 9.26 4.80 -16.19
CA GLN A 183 8.07 4.17 -16.74
C GLN A 183 6.82 5.07 -16.75
N SER A 184 6.93 6.32 -16.26
CA SER A 184 5.76 7.21 -16.15
C SER A 184 4.98 7.34 -17.46
N ALA A 185 5.68 7.55 -18.59
CA ALA A 185 5.04 7.66 -19.90
C ALA A 185 4.28 6.40 -20.30
N ASN A 186 4.83 5.21 -20.01
CA ASN A 186 4.16 3.94 -20.27
C ASN A 186 2.99 3.71 -19.29
N PHE A 187 3.13 4.10 -18.02
CA PHE A 187 2.04 3.99 -17.05
C PHE A 187 0.84 4.84 -17.47
N HIS A 188 1.07 6.06 -17.94
CA HIS A 188 0.00 6.89 -18.52
C HIS A 188 -0.58 6.28 -19.80
N LYS A 189 0.29 5.86 -20.73
CA LYS A 189 -0.14 5.23 -21.99
C LYS A 189 -1.05 4.03 -21.79
N PHE A 190 -0.75 3.21 -20.78
CA PHE A 190 -1.50 2.00 -20.44
C PHE A 190 -2.50 2.22 -19.30
N ASN A 191 -2.92 3.44 -19.03
CA ASN A 191 -3.98 3.72 -18.06
C ASN A 191 -3.80 2.87 -16.78
N THR A 192 -2.62 2.99 -16.13
CA THR A 192 -2.14 2.05 -15.13
C THR A 192 -2.71 2.34 -13.75
N TYR A 193 -3.13 1.30 -13.07
CA TYR A 193 -3.64 1.32 -11.70
C TYR A 193 -2.68 0.58 -10.76
N ILE A 194 -2.24 1.23 -9.69
CA ILE A 194 -1.30 0.67 -8.72
C ILE A 194 -1.92 0.69 -7.32
N PRO A 195 -2.28 -0.49 -6.76
CA PRO A 195 -2.71 -0.61 -5.38
C PRO A 195 -1.54 -0.37 -4.42
N THR A 196 -1.75 0.46 -3.40
CA THR A 196 -0.70 0.82 -2.45
C THR A 196 -1.27 1.35 -1.13
N THR A 197 -0.43 1.45 -0.11
CA THR A 197 -0.74 2.08 1.18
C THR A 197 -0.07 3.45 1.35
N PHE A 198 0.69 3.90 0.36
CA PHE A 198 1.37 5.19 0.37
C PHE A 198 1.57 5.73 -1.05
N TYR A 199 1.65 7.04 -1.18
CA TYR A 199 2.05 7.69 -2.43
C TYR A 199 2.87 8.95 -2.14
N TYR A 200 4.12 8.95 -2.60
CA TYR A 200 5.00 10.10 -2.48
C TYR A 200 4.85 11.04 -3.68
N ASN A 201 4.34 12.25 -3.44
CA ASN A 201 4.20 13.29 -4.47
C ASN A 201 5.33 14.32 -4.35
N ALA A 202 6.35 14.18 -5.20
CA ALA A 202 7.54 15.05 -5.21
C ALA A 202 7.26 16.51 -5.60
N VAL A 203 6.16 16.77 -6.30
CA VAL A 203 5.81 18.14 -6.78
C VAL A 203 4.85 18.85 -5.83
N ASN A 204 4.37 18.20 -4.79
CA ASN A 204 3.52 18.83 -3.80
C ASN A 204 4.31 19.87 -2.98
N ALA A 205 3.81 21.09 -2.91
CA ALA A 205 4.47 22.20 -2.21
C ALA A 205 4.76 21.90 -0.72
N ASN A 206 3.84 21.20 -0.04
CA ASN A 206 4.04 20.82 1.36
C ASN A 206 5.15 19.78 1.52
N THR A 207 5.26 18.82 0.57
CA THR A 207 6.35 17.83 0.54
C THR A 207 7.69 18.53 0.36
N ILE A 208 7.79 19.44 -0.62
CA ILE A 208 9.01 20.22 -0.89
C ILE A 208 9.41 21.06 0.33
N ASN A 209 8.45 21.70 0.99
CA ASN A 209 8.71 22.50 2.19
C ASN A 209 9.18 21.64 3.36
N LEU A 210 8.63 20.44 3.54
CA LEU A 210 9.08 19.51 4.57
C LEU A 210 10.50 19.03 4.28
N GLU A 211 10.82 18.66 3.04
CA GLU A 211 12.18 18.23 2.67
C GLU A 211 13.24 19.32 2.88
N ARG A 212 12.91 20.58 2.53
CA ARG A 212 13.79 21.73 2.80
C ARG A 212 13.97 21.94 4.30
N SER A 213 12.91 21.81 5.09
CA SER A 213 12.97 21.94 6.54
C SER A 213 13.81 20.83 7.16
N TYR A 214 13.63 19.59 6.70
CA TYR A 214 14.42 18.44 7.14
C TYR A 214 15.91 18.68 6.89
N SER A 215 16.29 19.04 5.64
CA SER A 215 17.69 19.30 5.29
C SER A 215 18.30 20.43 6.13
N ARG A 216 17.52 21.46 6.47
CA ARG A 216 17.97 22.56 7.34
C ARG A 216 18.22 22.08 8.78
N TRP A 217 17.36 21.19 9.32
CA TRP A 217 17.45 20.70 10.68
C TRP A 217 18.54 19.66 10.89
N PHE A 218 18.72 18.76 9.91
CA PHE A 218 19.63 17.62 10.03
C PHE A 218 20.95 17.79 9.25
N GLY A 219 21.09 18.85 8.45
CA GLY A 219 22.30 19.11 7.67
C GLY A 219 22.46 18.21 6.42
N GLU A 220 21.51 17.34 6.15
CA GLU A 220 21.54 16.37 5.05
C GLU A 220 20.13 16.17 4.43
N PRO A 221 20.04 15.75 3.18
CA PRO A 221 18.76 15.43 2.55
C PRO A 221 18.12 14.18 3.18
N MET A 222 16.81 14.06 3.08
CA MET A 222 16.11 12.84 3.46
C MET A 222 16.65 11.64 2.68
N GLN A 223 16.86 10.52 3.39
CA GLN A 223 17.26 9.27 2.76
C GLN A 223 16.27 8.88 1.64
N TYR A 224 16.80 8.49 0.49
CA TYR A 224 15.99 7.98 -0.61
C TYR A 224 15.46 6.59 -0.25
N ALA A 225 14.15 6.49 -0.13
CA ALA A 225 13.42 5.24 0.11
C ALA A 225 11.98 5.40 -0.42
N GLN A 226 11.28 4.30 -0.59
CA GLN A 226 9.84 4.29 -0.86
C GLN A 226 9.17 3.22 0.02
N PRO A 227 8.34 3.66 0.98
CA PRO A 227 8.04 5.05 1.33
C PRO A 227 9.25 5.80 1.90
N ARG A 228 9.27 7.13 1.84
CA ARG A 228 10.26 7.95 2.53
C ARG A 228 9.99 7.92 4.03
N PHE A 229 10.86 7.29 4.80
CA PHE A 229 10.64 7.03 6.23
C PHE A 229 10.46 8.31 7.06
N ALA A 230 11.19 9.38 6.75
CA ALA A 230 11.04 10.65 7.44
C ALA A 230 9.64 11.26 7.23
N ILE A 231 9.09 11.17 6.01
CA ILE A 231 7.73 11.65 5.71
C ILE A 231 6.69 10.73 6.37
N THR A 232 6.91 9.40 6.36
CA THR A 232 6.05 8.46 7.08
C THR A 232 5.96 8.82 8.57
N GLY A 233 7.10 9.05 9.22
CA GLY A 233 7.13 9.47 10.63
C GLY A 233 6.42 10.81 10.87
N TYR A 234 6.60 11.77 9.97
CA TYR A 234 5.89 13.04 10.02
C TYR A 234 4.37 12.85 9.90
N ASP A 235 3.89 12.08 8.93
CA ASP A 235 2.46 11.83 8.72
C ASP A 235 1.84 11.12 9.92
N HIS A 236 2.50 10.09 10.47
CA HIS A 236 2.04 9.39 11.67
C HIS A 236 1.94 10.35 12.87
N CYS A 237 2.99 11.15 13.11
CA CYS A 237 3.01 12.11 14.20
C CYS A 237 1.88 13.16 14.03
N GLN A 238 1.72 13.73 12.83
CA GLN A 238 0.66 14.70 12.55
C GLN A 238 -0.74 14.10 12.76
N PHE A 239 -0.96 12.87 12.32
CA PHE A 239 -2.25 12.19 12.47
C PHE A 239 -2.62 12.00 13.95
N PHE A 240 -1.72 11.39 14.73
CA PHE A 240 -2.00 11.07 16.12
C PHE A 240 -2.00 12.31 17.03
N VAL A 241 -0.96 13.14 16.97
CA VAL A 241 -0.84 14.30 17.87
C VAL A 241 -1.95 15.32 17.63
N ARG A 242 -2.28 15.61 16.36
CA ARG A 242 -3.39 16.51 16.05
C ARG A 242 -4.75 15.91 16.35
N GLY A 243 -4.92 14.62 16.06
CA GLY A 243 -6.15 13.89 16.36
C GLY A 243 -6.42 13.84 17.85
N ILE A 244 -5.44 13.48 18.67
CA ILE A 244 -5.54 13.46 20.12
C ILE A 244 -5.85 14.87 20.65
N ARG A 245 -5.13 15.90 20.18
CA ARG A 245 -5.38 17.29 20.59
C ARG A 245 -6.80 17.76 20.26
N HIS A 246 -7.36 17.35 19.12
CA HIS A 246 -8.67 17.80 18.66
C HIS A 246 -9.82 17.00 19.26
N PHE A 247 -9.69 15.67 19.34
CA PHE A 247 -10.76 14.76 19.77
C PHE A 247 -10.56 14.22 21.20
N GLY A 248 -9.40 14.44 21.82
CA GLY A 248 -9.10 13.95 23.17
C GLY A 248 -9.22 12.43 23.29
N LYS A 249 -9.94 11.99 24.32
CA LYS A 249 -10.18 10.57 24.58
C LYS A 249 -11.02 9.87 23.48
N ASN A 250 -11.80 10.65 22.72
CA ASN A 250 -12.65 10.14 21.64
C ASN A 250 -11.87 9.89 20.34
N PHE A 251 -10.57 10.16 20.31
CA PHE A 251 -9.74 9.86 19.15
C PHE A 251 -9.54 8.35 19.00
N CYS A 252 -10.14 7.78 17.96
CA CYS A 252 -10.07 6.38 17.59
C CYS A 252 -9.19 6.10 16.34
N GLY A 253 -8.78 7.17 15.64
CA GLY A 253 -8.00 7.03 14.42
C GLY A 253 -8.83 6.73 13.17
N TYR A 254 -10.13 6.99 13.18
CA TYR A 254 -10.98 6.89 11.99
C TYR A 254 -10.55 7.90 10.92
N ARG A 255 -10.78 7.56 9.65
CA ARG A 255 -10.51 8.49 8.54
C ARG A 255 -11.21 9.85 8.71
N SER A 256 -12.41 9.87 9.28
CA SER A 256 -13.17 11.09 9.58
C SER A 256 -12.54 11.96 10.66
N GLN A 257 -11.58 11.43 11.43
CA GLN A 257 -10.85 12.14 12.48
C GLN A 257 -9.49 12.68 12.01
N GLN A 258 -9.22 12.63 10.72
CA GLN A 258 -8.00 13.18 10.13
C GLN A 258 -8.08 14.71 10.10
N VAL A 259 -7.27 15.39 10.93
CA VAL A 259 -7.25 16.86 11.05
C VAL A 259 -6.42 17.52 9.94
N LYS A 260 -5.40 16.84 9.46
CA LYS A 260 -4.52 17.33 8.38
C LYS A 260 -4.27 16.22 7.36
N PHE A 261 -4.36 16.55 6.06
CA PHE A 261 -4.04 15.60 5.01
C PHE A 261 -2.57 15.16 5.09
N PRO A 262 -2.28 13.86 4.96
CA PRO A 262 -0.93 13.34 4.93
C PRO A 262 -0.21 13.77 3.65
N LEU A 263 1.12 13.76 3.69
CA LEU A 263 1.94 14.03 2.51
C LEU A 263 2.21 12.76 1.69
N GLN A 264 2.20 11.60 2.34
CA GLN A 264 2.55 10.33 1.71
C GLN A 264 1.72 9.16 2.21
N THR A 265 1.50 9.05 3.54
CA THR A 265 0.99 7.83 4.19
C THR A 265 -0.32 8.13 4.91
N PRO A 266 -1.46 8.00 4.23
CA PRO A 266 -2.75 8.16 4.89
C PRO A 266 -3.03 7.01 5.86
N LEU A 267 -3.78 7.31 6.92
CA LEU A 267 -4.15 6.36 7.95
C LEU A 267 -5.67 6.33 8.13
N SER A 268 -6.18 5.14 8.40
CA SER A 268 -7.58 4.90 8.75
C SER A 268 -7.67 3.63 9.57
N PHE A 269 -8.01 3.75 10.83
CA PHE A 269 -8.02 2.60 11.73
C PHE A 269 -9.43 2.04 11.92
N GLU A 270 -9.49 0.73 12.06
CA GLU A 270 -10.68 -0.03 12.47
C GLU A 270 -10.36 -0.88 13.69
N ARG A 271 -11.35 -1.09 14.54
CA ARG A 271 -11.23 -1.93 15.74
C ARG A 271 -11.03 -3.38 15.33
N THR A 272 -10.06 -4.05 15.97
CA THR A 272 -9.86 -5.50 15.85
C THR A 272 -10.63 -6.23 16.95
N PHE A 273 -10.80 -7.54 16.73
CA PHE A 273 -11.43 -8.42 17.71
C PHE A 273 -10.59 -9.68 17.88
N SER A 274 -10.51 -10.17 19.11
CA SER A 274 -9.89 -11.47 19.38
C SER A 274 -10.76 -12.61 18.84
N PRO A 275 -10.22 -13.85 18.73
CA PRO A 275 -11.02 -15.02 18.35
C PRO A 275 -12.22 -15.25 19.27
N SER A 276 -12.14 -14.83 20.53
CA SER A 276 -13.24 -14.85 21.50
C SER A 276 -14.21 -13.66 21.40
N LYS A 277 -14.15 -12.87 20.30
CA LYS A 277 -14.97 -11.68 20.02
C LYS A 277 -14.84 -10.54 21.05
N LYS A 278 -13.78 -10.52 21.85
CA LYS A 278 -13.46 -9.38 22.72
C LYS A 278 -12.76 -8.30 21.90
N GLU A 279 -13.02 -7.04 22.24
CA GLU A 279 -12.36 -5.90 21.60
C GLU A 279 -10.85 -5.97 21.77
N GLY A 280 -10.13 -5.79 20.66
CA GLY A 280 -8.71 -5.61 20.58
C GLY A 280 -8.31 -4.16 20.35
N GLY A 281 -7.13 -3.96 19.78
CA GLY A 281 -6.63 -2.65 19.37
C GLY A 281 -7.16 -2.21 18.01
N TRP A 282 -6.36 -1.45 17.30
CA TRP A 282 -6.72 -0.77 16.08
C TRP A 282 -5.79 -1.16 14.94
N GLN A 283 -6.35 -1.58 13.84
CA GLN A 283 -5.61 -1.95 12.62
C GLN A 283 -5.81 -0.89 11.55
N ASN A 284 -4.71 -0.42 10.96
CA ASN A 284 -4.79 0.45 9.78
C ASN A 284 -5.37 -0.32 8.59
N LYS A 285 -6.42 0.22 7.99
CA LYS A 285 -7.11 -0.32 6.81
C LYS A 285 -7.02 0.63 5.61
N CYS A 286 -6.20 1.68 5.71
CA CYS A 286 -6.08 2.63 4.62
C CYS A 286 -5.46 1.98 3.39
N TYR A 287 -6.10 2.22 2.25
CA TYR A 287 -5.75 1.66 0.97
C TYR A 287 -5.97 2.72 -0.10
N MET A 288 -5.08 2.78 -1.07
CA MET A 288 -5.16 3.69 -2.21
C MET A 288 -5.03 2.92 -3.51
N LEU A 289 -5.63 3.43 -4.56
CA LEU A 289 -5.45 2.95 -5.93
C LEU A 289 -4.94 4.11 -6.77
N ILE A 290 -3.63 4.18 -6.96
CA ILE A 290 -3.02 5.22 -7.77
C ILE A 290 -3.32 4.95 -9.25
N HIS A 291 -3.86 5.95 -9.94
CA HIS A 291 -4.26 5.85 -11.32
C HIS A 291 -3.48 6.84 -12.19
N TYR A 292 -2.67 6.32 -13.10
CA TYR A 292 -1.99 7.09 -14.14
C TYR A 292 -2.92 7.21 -15.35
N MET A 293 -3.58 8.35 -15.47
CA MET A 293 -4.59 8.60 -16.51
C MET A 293 -3.96 8.85 -17.88
N LEU A 294 -4.70 8.52 -18.93
CA LEU A 294 -4.28 8.70 -20.34
C LEU A 294 -3.96 10.15 -20.72
N ASP A 295 -4.58 11.12 -20.07
CA ASP A 295 -4.36 12.55 -20.27
C ASP A 295 -3.10 13.11 -19.57
N GLY A 296 -2.34 12.24 -18.91
CA GLY A 296 -1.17 12.62 -18.12
C GLY A 296 -1.47 13.01 -16.68
N GLY A 297 -2.75 12.99 -16.28
CA GLY A 297 -3.16 13.21 -14.90
C GLY A 297 -2.85 12.04 -13.99
N LEU A 298 -2.89 12.30 -12.67
CA LEU A 298 -2.71 11.28 -11.63
C LEU A 298 -3.80 11.46 -10.58
N GLU A 299 -4.48 10.34 -10.27
CA GLU A 299 -5.56 10.26 -9.28
C GLU A 299 -5.20 9.26 -8.18
N SER A 300 -5.69 9.46 -6.93
CA SER A 300 -5.40 8.58 -5.79
C SER A 300 -6.62 8.38 -4.88
#